data_5cffdd66d52280ae94ff3e5a41825a83
#
_entry.id   5cffdd66d52280ae94ff3e5a41825a83
#
_cell.length_a   1.000
_cell.length_b   1.000
_cell.length_c   1.000
_cell.angle_alpha   90.00
_cell.angle_beta   90.00
_cell.angle_gamma   90.00
#
_symmetry.space_group_name_H-M   'P 1'
#
loop_
_entity.id
_entity.type
_entity.pdbx_description
1 polymer ?
#
loop_
_entity_poly.entity_id
_entity_poly.type
_entity_poly.pdbx_seq_one_letter_code
_entity_poly.pdbx_strand_id
1 'polypeptide(L)'
;MIPHKKSCAPTNRRSRWRDVLGKTIGSPRHSDTFFLALTLFYLLFSVVPAWAGVTEPDPRAQEEFDFMNLLSKKGLHDLEDERWNAYGQFTYISSWKEAFPASYTNLNGSINSLLPGSERSFSGTATLYLGLKTWQGGEVYFVPEMISMRPLSDLKGLGGAIQNFEMQKGGSETPVYYQSRLFFKQTWGFGGDRIRLDSDPMQLGTTVDSRRLVVRIGNFSVIDFFDKNSYSGDLRRQFLNMAFMTYAAFDFAADARGYTWGMVSEYFHDDWAVRFGHVATSIDPNQLAIDSRIFTYYGQQIELEHKHRLYDRPGSIRILAYRNHENMGKFSDAISAFQSNHNKNATTCTGFNYGSGNAGAPDLCWARKPNDKIGIGINIEQQVADDIGLFFRGMYSDGKTEVFSYTSTDRSISLGVLANGSRWERKKDSLGIGFAAGWISSQHARYLNMGGVDGFVGDGRIKAGAEHVVDIFYSANLLNLPLWVTADYQHITNPGFNADRGPVNIYGMRVHAEF
;
A
#
# COMPACT_ATOMS: atom_id res chain seq x y z
N MET A 1 44.22 -49.44 -4.18
CA MET A 1 45.59 -48.95 -4.43
C MET A 1 45.60 -47.46 -4.20
N ILE A 2 46.27 -47.06 -3.11
CA ILE A 2 46.73 -45.70 -2.77
C ILE A 2 48.15 -45.61 -3.35
N PRO A 3 48.70 -44.47 -3.81
CA PRO A 3 49.14 -43.48 -2.86
C PRO A 3 49.22 -41.97 -3.31
N HIS A 4 49.23 -41.15 -2.28
CA HIS A 4 50.17 -40.07 -1.87
C HIS A 4 50.14 -38.70 -2.58
N LYS A 5 49.72 -37.72 -1.75
CA LYS A 5 50.42 -36.58 -1.13
C LYS A 5 51.35 -35.71 -2.00
N LYS A 6 51.10 -34.39 -2.00
CA LYS A 6 52.07 -33.43 -1.45
C LYS A 6 51.39 -32.09 -1.14
N SER A 7 51.68 -31.62 0.06
CA SER A 7 51.43 -30.34 0.68
C SER A 7 52.39 -29.25 0.16
N CYS A 8 51.97 -27.99 0.16
CA CYS A 8 52.80 -26.85 0.48
C CYS A 8 51.93 -25.69 1.01
N ALA A 9 52.20 -25.28 2.22
CA ALA A 9 51.82 -24.05 2.88
C ALA A 9 53.09 -23.20 3.06
N PRO A 10 53.06 -22.03 3.74
CA PRO A 10 52.60 -20.72 3.30
C PRO A 10 53.71 -19.68 3.38
N THR A 11 53.57 -18.52 2.79
CA THR A 11 54.40 -17.37 3.11
C THR A 11 53.57 -16.15 3.50
N ASN A 12 53.84 -15.79 4.72
CA ASN A 12 53.43 -14.63 5.50
C ASN A 12 54.10 -13.35 4.97
N ARG A 13 53.34 -12.30 4.68
CA ARG A 13 53.86 -10.92 4.74
C ARG A 13 52.81 -10.01 5.38
N ARG A 14 53.10 -9.68 6.65
CA ARG A 14 52.51 -8.57 7.38
C ARG A 14 53.00 -7.25 6.78
N SER A 15 52.12 -6.29 6.57
CA SER A 15 52.49 -4.88 6.76
C SER A 15 51.32 -4.15 7.44
N ARG A 16 51.72 -3.55 8.54
CA ARG A 16 51.01 -2.66 9.44
C ARG A 16 50.32 -1.52 8.71
N TRP A 17 49.08 -1.26 9.05
CA TRP A 17 48.48 0.04 9.34
C TRP A 17 47.38 -0.19 10.37
N ARG A 18 47.71 -0.01 11.62
CA ARG A 18 46.80 0.18 12.74
C ARG A 18 47.14 1.53 13.40
N ASP A 19 46.06 2.10 13.90
CA ASP A 19 46.02 3.27 14.78
C ASP A 19 45.99 4.63 14.08
N VAL A 20 44.74 5.14 13.87
CA VAL A 20 44.29 6.43 14.40
C VAL A 20 42.76 6.54 14.12
N LEU A 21 42.01 6.86 15.18
CA LEU A 21 40.58 7.24 15.29
C LEU A 21 39.66 6.18 15.89
N GLY A 22 39.90 5.85 17.14
CA GLY A 22 38.84 5.47 18.06
C GLY A 22 38.21 6.73 18.66
N LYS A 23 36.97 7.01 18.24
CA LYS A 23 36.01 7.76 19.07
C LYS A 23 34.63 7.22 18.79
N THR A 24 34.11 6.56 19.80
CA THR A 24 32.75 6.13 20.03
C THR A 24 31.73 7.18 19.61
N ILE A 25 30.96 6.87 18.57
CA ILE A 25 29.65 7.50 18.33
C ILE A 25 28.63 6.53 18.96
N GLY A 26 28.01 6.95 20.06
CA GLY A 26 26.99 6.22 20.74
C GLY A 26 25.76 6.06 19.84
N SER A 27 25.10 4.90 19.92
CA SER A 27 23.84 4.64 19.23
C SER A 27 22.78 5.67 19.61
N PRO A 28 22.06 6.29 18.66
CA PRO A 28 21.00 7.24 18.98
C PRO A 28 19.87 6.54 19.74
N ARG A 29 19.43 7.14 20.84
CA ARG A 29 18.28 6.69 21.61
C ARG A 29 17.00 6.97 20.80
N HIS A 30 16.00 6.12 20.94
CA HIS A 30 14.69 6.16 20.23
C HIS A 30 13.95 7.52 20.25
N SER A 31 14.34 8.47 21.14
CA SER A 31 13.84 9.85 21.14
C SER A 31 14.40 10.71 20.01
N ASP A 32 15.57 10.37 19.47
CA ASP A 32 16.31 11.28 18.58
C ASP A 32 15.78 11.25 17.15
N THR A 33 15.24 10.10 16.71
CA THR A 33 14.64 9.96 15.36
C THR A 33 13.31 10.70 15.24
N PHE A 34 12.52 10.73 16.31
CA PHE A 34 11.27 11.50 16.36
C PHE A 34 11.55 13.01 16.37
N PHE A 35 12.57 13.45 17.15
CA PHE A 35 13.00 14.85 17.17
C PHE A 35 13.62 15.28 15.84
N LEU A 36 14.37 14.40 15.16
CA LEU A 36 14.96 14.72 13.86
C LEU A 36 13.88 14.91 12.78
N ALA A 37 12.85 14.05 12.76
CA ALA A 37 11.72 14.18 11.86
C ALA A 37 10.90 15.45 12.15
N LEU A 38 10.68 15.77 13.43
CA LEU A 38 9.98 16.99 13.85
C LEU A 38 10.82 18.26 13.57
N THR A 39 12.13 18.19 13.71
CA THR A 39 13.05 19.30 13.45
C THR A 39 13.19 19.54 11.94
N LEU A 40 13.25 18.50 11.11
CA LEU A 40 13.18 18.62 9.65
C LEU A 40 11.82 19.19 9.21
N PHE A 41 10.74 18.77 9.83
CA PHE A 41 9.42 19.32 9.60
C PHE A 41 9.34 20.81 9.97
N TYR A 42 9.95 21.21 11.11
CA TYR A 42 10.00 22.61 11.54
C TYR A 42 10.93 23.48 10.67
N LEU A 43 12.07 22.93 10.21
CA LEU A 43 13.00 23.62 9.32
C LEU A 43 12.42 23.84 7.91
N LEU A 44 11.60 22.93 7.41
CA LEU A 44 10.87 23.10 6.13
C LEU A 44 9.82 24.22 6.20
N PHE A 45 9.28 24.51 7.41
CA PHE A 45 8.29 25.58 7.60
C PHE A 45 8.90 26.94 7.97
N SER A 46 10.13 26.99 8.47
CA SER A 46 10.77 28.25 8.90
C SER A 46 11.50 29.01 7.79
N VAL A 47 11.57 28.44 6.57
CA VAL A 47 12.21 29.11 5.42
C VAL A 47 11.18 29.35 4.31
N VAL A 48 10.17 30.14 4.60
CA VAL A 48 9.24 30.64 3.56
C VAL A 48 9.44 32.16 3.44
N PRO A 49 10.22 32.65 2.47
CA PRO A 49 10.12 34.05 2.09
C PRO A 49 8.80 34.29 1.36
N ALA A 50 8.04 35.23 1.84
CA ALA A 50 6.82 35.72 1.21
C ALA A 50 7.15 36.44 -0.11
N TRP A 51 7.21 35.69 -1.20
CA TRP A 51 7.16 36.23 -2.57
C TRP A 51 6.37 35.28 -3.43
N ALA A 52 5.12 35.56 -3.69
CA ALA A 52 4.30 34.82 -4.61
C ALA A 52 3.50 35.75 -5.51
N GLY A 53 3.90 35.81 -6.76
CA GLY A 53 3.00 36.16 -7.86
C GLY A 53 2.17 34.90 -8.14
N VAL A 54 0.84 35.04 -8.09
CA VAL A 54 -0.10 33.97 -8.44
C VAL A 54 -0.02 33.76 -9.95
N THR A 55 0.54 32.62 -10.37
CA THR A 55 0.30 32.06 -11.70
C THR A 55 -0.58 30.83 -11.53
N GLU A 56 -1.75 30.83 -12.18
CA GLU A 56 -2.56 29.62 -12.31
C GLU A 56 -1.69 28.47 -12.86
N PRO A 57 -1.87 27.22 -12.41
CA PRO A 57 -1.17 26.08 -12.99
C PRO A 57 -1.49 26.06 -14.48
N ASP A 58 -0.46 25.99 -15.32
CA ASP A 58 -0.62 25.90 -16.76
C ASP A 58 -1.30 24.56 -17.10
N PRO A 59 -2.56 24.56 -17.54
CA PRO A 59 -3.28 23.33 -17.87
C PRO A 59 -2.58 22.49 -18.94
N ARG A 60 -1.70 23.14 -19.73
CA ARG A 60 -0.96 22.49 -20.83
C ARG A 60 0.23 21.66 -20.39
N ALA A 61 0.62 21.69 -19.10
CA ALA A 61 1.75 20.91 -18.61
C ALA A 61 1.46 19.38 -18.49
N GLN A 62 0.18 18.98 -18.48
CA GLN A 62 -0.26 17.57 -18.51
C GLN A 62 -0.46 17.01 -19.92
N GLU A 63 -0.47 17.85 -20.95
CA GLU A 63 -1.04 17.53 -22.26
C GLU A 63 -0.09 16.90 -23.29
N GLU A 64 1.20 16.68 -23.03
CA GLU A 64 2.11 16.53 -24.19
C GLU A 64 2.34 15.12 -24.72
N PHE A 65 2.02 14.03 -24.01
CA PHE A 65 2.33 12.66 -24.50
C PHE A 65 1.34 11.55 -24.11
N ASP A 66 0.11 11.86 -23.86
CA ASP A 66 -0.96 10.90 -23.67
C ASP A 66 -1.54 10.49 -25.04
N PHE A 67 -1.76 9.19 -25.25
CA PHE A 67 -2.31 8.64 -26.49
C PHE A 67 -3.67 9.29 -26.85
N MET A 68 -4.54 9.52 -25.87
CA MET A 68 -5.84 10.13 -26.10
C MET A 68 -5.71 11.61 -26.50
N ASN A 69 -4.81 12.36 -25.86
CA ASN A 69 -4.48 13.73 -26.26
C ASN A 69 -3.87 13.81 -27.66
N LEU A 70 -3.03 12.84 -28.03
CA LEU A 70 -2.47 12.77 -29.39
C LEU A 70 -3.58 12.59 -30.45
N LEU A 71 -4.56 11.71 -30.19
CA LEU A 71 -5.71 11.52 -31.06
C LEU A 71 -6.57 12.77 -31.16
N SER A 72 -6.82 13.44 -30.04
CA SER A 72 -7.60 14.68 -30.01
C SER A 72 -6.93 15.80 -30.78
N LYS A 73 -5.63 16.02 -30.61
CA LYS A 73 -4.84 17.01 -31.38
C LYS A 73 -4.88 16.77 -32.90
N LYS A 74 -5.12 15.53 -33.32
CA LYS A 74 -5.30 15.17 -34.73
C LYS A 74 -6.75 15.23 -35.23
N GLY A 75 -7.69 15.61 -34.36
CA GLY A 75 -9.12 15.65 -34.66
C GLY A 75 -9.75 14.25 -34.82
N LEU A 76 -9.11 13.20 -34.30
CA LEU A 76 -9.57 11.81 -34.38
C LEU A 76 -10.37 11.37 -33.15
N HIS A 77 -10.35 12.18 -32.08
CA HIS A 77 -11.02 11.87 -30.82
C HIS A 77 -11.50 13.16 -30.13
N ASP A 78 -12.69 13.08 -29.51
CA ASP A 78 -13.27 14.17 -28.72
C ASP A 78 -13.15 13.83 -27.23
N LEU A 79 -12.29 14.57 -26.52
CA LEU A 79 -12.07 14.42 -25.09
C LEU A 79 -13.20 15.02 -24.22
N GLU A 80 -14.12 15.82 -24.80
CA GLU A 80 -15.18 16.47 -24.03
C GLU A 80 -16.40 15.56 -23.78
N ASP A 81 -16.70 14.68 -24.75
CA ASP A 81 -17.76 13.65 -24.63
C ASP A 81 -17.27 12.34 -25.24
N GLU A 82 -16.43 11.65 -24.51
CA GLU A 82 -15.79 10.43 -24.98
C GLU A 82 -16.79 9.28 -25.13
N ARG A 83 -16.63 8.54 -26.24
CA ARG A 83 -17.31 7.27 -26.47
C ARG A 83 -16.45 6.08 -26.02
N TRP A 84 -15.16 6.24 -26.01
CA TRP A 84 -14.18 5.27 -25.53
C TRP A 84 -12.89 5.98 -25.16
N ASN A 85 -12.09 5.36 -24.31
CA ASN A 85 -10.71 5.76 -24.10
C ASN A 85 -9.82 4.53 -23.86
N ALA A 86 -8.51 4.74 -24.04
CA ALA A 86 -7.49 3.72 -23.81
C ALA A 86 -6.24 4.35 -23.22
N TYR A 87 -5.84 3.87 -22.05
CA TYR A 87 -4.63 4.28 -21.35
C TYR A 87 -3.78 3.08 -21.03
N GLY A 88 -2.48 3.27 -20.96
CA GLY A 88 -1.55 2.23 -20.57
C GLY A 88 -0.51 2.73 -19.61
N GLN A 89 0.09 1.81 -18.86
CA GLN A 89 1.23 2.09 -18.01
C GLN A 89 2.19 0.91 -17.98
N PHE A 90 3.45 1.24 -17.73
CA PHE A 90 4.49 0.29 -17.37
C PHE A 90 5.23 0.81 -16.15
N THR A 91 5.40 -0.05 -15.14
CA THR A 91 6.16 0.30 -13.93
C THR A 91 7.13 -0.82 -13.60
N TYR A 92 8.40 -0.46 -13.40
CA TYR A 92 9.42 -1.36 -12.86
C TYR A 92 9.96 -0.78 -11.57
N ILE A 93 9.94 -1.57 -10.50
CA ILE A 93 10.46 -1.20 -9.18
C ILE A 93 11.52 -2.22 -8.78
N SER A 94 12.70 -1.75 -8.39
CA SER A 94 13.75 -2.57 -7.79
C SER A 94 14.08 -2.03 -6.40
N SER A 95 14.19 -2.92 -5.43
CA SER A 95 14.55 -2.55 -4.05
C SER A 95 15.73 -3.38 -3.56
N TRP A 96 16.58 -2.75 -2.78
CA TRP A 96 17.70 -3.37 -2.10
C TRP A 96 17.60 -3.12 -0.59
N LYS A 97 17.52 -4.22 0.17
CA LYS A 97 17.51 -4.24 1.61
C LYS A 97 18.93 -4.51 2.13
N GLU A 98 19.41 -3.67 3.02
CA GLU A 98 20.65 -3.93 3.75
C GLU A 98 20.50 -5.06 4.77
N ALA A 99 21.63 -5.63 5.16
CA ALA A 99 21.68 -6.51 6.33
C ALA A 99 21.35 -5.70 7.59
N PHE A 100 20.58 -6.28 8.50
CA PHE A 100 20.13 -5.61 9.71
C PHE A 100 20.28 -6.50 10.96
N PRO A 101 20.35 -5.93 12.17
CA PRO A 101 20.44 -6.72 13.39
C PRO A 101 19.12 -7.42 13.72
N ALA A 102 19.22 -8.72 14.03
CA ALA A 102 18.10 -9.54 14.48
C ALA A 102 18.56 -10.48 15.57
N SER A 103 17.94 -10.44 16.74
CA SER A 103 18.31 -11.30 17.87
C SER A 103 18.05 -12.78 17.57
N TYR A 104 17.10 -13.06 16.67
CA TYR A 104 16.74 -14.39 16.19
C TYR A 104 16.07 -14.31 14.83
N THR A 105 15.97 -15.44 14.14
CA THR A 105 15.27 -15.57 12.85
C THR A 105 14.57 -16.92 12.83
N ASN A 106 13.30 -16.95 12.44
CA ASN A 106 12.49 -18.17 12.36
C ASN A 106 12.57 -19.03 13.64
N LEU A 107 12.42 -18.38 14.80
CA LEU A 107 12.50 -19.06 16.08
C LEU A 107 11.34 -20.06 16.24
N ASN A 108 11.57 -21.13 17.01
CA ASN A 108 10.55 -22.14 17.34
C ASN A 108 9.84 -22.76 16.12
N GLY A 109 10.51 -22.83 14.98
CA GLY A 109 9.95 -23.43 13.76
C GLY A 109 9.06 -22.50 12.93
N SER A 110 8.94 -21.22 13.28
CA SER A 110 8.34 -20.22 12.40
C SER A 110 9.14 -20.09 11.11
N ILE A 111 8.47 -19.66 10.04
CA ILE A 111 9.10 -19.39 8.73
C ILE A 111 8.84 -17.94 8.26
N ASN A 112 8.24 -17.11 9.09
CA ASN A 112 7.73 -15.79 8.69
C ASN A 112 8.60 -14.61 9.13
N SER A 113 9.88 -14.82 9.42
CA SER A 113 10.81 -13.72 9.69
C SER A 113 11.25 -13.01 8.40
N LEU A 114 11.40 -11.70 8.45
CA LEU A 114 12.22 -10.96 7.50
C LEU A 114 13.67 -11.42 7.65
N LEU A 115 14.30 -11.94 6.59
CA LEU A 115 15.66 -12.45 6.67
C LEU A 115 16.66 -11.32 6.94
N PRO A 116 17.63 -11.50 7.88
CA PRO A 116 18.52 -10.42 8.31
C PRO A 116 19.62 -10.09 7.31
N GLY A 117 19.91 -10.95 6.34
CA GLY A 117 20.90 -10.71 5.28
C GLY A 117 20.43 -9.63 4.28
N SER A 118 21.37 -9.14 3.48
CA SER A 118 21.02 -8.25 2.36
C SER A 118 20.25 -9.02 1.27
N GLU A 119 19.24 -8.39 0.71
CA GLU A 119 18.38 -8.96 -0.32
C GLU A 119 18.05 -7.94 -1.39
N ARG A 120 17.69 -8.44 -2.57
CA ARG A 120 17.12 -7.63 -3.66
C ARG A 120 15.75 -8.15 -4.03
N SER A 121 14.85 -7.22 -4.32
CA SER A 121 13.51 -7.51 -4.84
C SER A 121 13.25 -6.68 -6.09
N PHE A 122 12.28 -7.11 -6.89
CA PHE A 122 11.77 -6.33 -7.99
C PHE A 122 10.29 -6.65 -8.24
N SER A 123 9.57 -5.67 -8.80
CA SER A 123 8.29 -5.89 -9.47
C SER A 123 8.31 -5.19 -10.84
N GLY A 124 7.61 -5.77 -11.79
CA GLY A 124 7.34 -5.19 -13.10
C GLY A 124 5.86 -5.37 -13.42
N THR A 125 5.14 -4.28 -13.67
CA THR A 125 3.71 -4.30 -14.01
C THR A 125 3.46 -3.57 -15.32
N ALA A 126 2.59 -4.15 -16.16
CA ALA A 126 2.03 -3.51 -17.33
C ALA A 126 0.52 -3.59 -17.25
N THR A 127 -0.16 -2.46 -17.35
CA THR A 127 -1.61 -2.36 -17.22
C THR A 127 -2.17 -1.60 -18.42
N LEU A 128 -3.27 -2.10 -18.98
CA LEU A 128 -4.04 -1.42 -20.01
C LEU A 128 -5.42 -1.09 -19.44
N TYR A 129 -5.87 0.15 -19.63
CA TYR A 129 -7.17 0.63 -19.21
C TYR A 129 -8.02 0.92 -20.43
N LEU A 130 -9.16 0.26 -20.56
CA LEU A 130 -10.10 0.43 -21.66
C LEU A 130 -11.45 0.87 -21.11
N GLY A 131 -11.97 1.99 -21.59
CA GLY A 131 -13.28 2.54 -21.27
C GLY A 131 -14.17 2.61 -22.48
N LEU A 132 -15.46 2.29 -22.32
CA LEU A 132 -16.47 2.36 -23.38
C LEU A 132 -17.79 2.89 -22.83
N LYS A 133 -18.35 3.95 -23.44
CA LYS A 133 -19.69 4.44 -23.21
C LYS A 133 -20.69 3.53 -23.89
N THR A 134 -21.66 3.02 -23.13
CA THR A 134 -22.69 2.11 -23.64
C THR A 134 -23.97 2.86 -24.01
N TRP A 135 -24.50 3.63 -23.07
CA TRP A 135 -25.68 4.50 -23.24
C TRP A 135 -25.53 5.73 -22.34
N GLN A 136 -26.55 6.54 -22.22
CA GLN A 136 -26.51 7.75 -21.40
C GLN A 136 -26.22 7.42 -19.92
N GLY A 137 -25.07 7.88 -19.41
CA GLY A 137 -24.58 7.61 -18.06
C GLY A 137 -24.05 6.20 -17.85
N GLY A 138 -24.15 5.29 -18.84
CA GLY A 138 -23.65 3.92 -18.75
C GLY A 138 -22.26 3.77 -19.38
N GLU A 139 -21.34 3.17 -18.65
CA GLU A 139 -19.96 2.95 -19.05
C GLU A 139 -19.47 1.56 -18.62
N VAL A 140 -18.60 0.94 -19.40
CA VAL A 140 -17.93 -0.33 -19.08
C VAL A 140 -16.43 -0.11 -19.11
N TYR A 141 -15.74 -0.69 -18.12
CA TYR A 141 -14.28 -0.64 -18.04
C TYR A 141 -13.70 -2.04 -17.96
N PHE A 142 -12.63 -2.26 -18.74
CA PHE A 142 -11.87 -3.51 -18.73
C PHE A 142 -10.39 -3.20 -18.57
N VAL A 143 -9.75 -3.80 -17.56
CA VAL A 143 -8.36 -3.50 -17.20
C VAL A 143 -7.57 -4.80 -17.04
N PRO A 144 -6.95 -5.31 -18.13
CA PRO A 144 -5.97 -6.39 -18.04
C PRO A 144 -4.66 -5.89 -17.45
N GLU A 145 -4.01 -6.71 -16.64
CA GLU A 145 -2.72 -6.43 -16.02
C GLU A 145 -1.80 -7.64 -16.09
N MET A 146 -0.52 -7.39 -16.27
CA MET A 146 0.54 -8.38 -16.18
C MET A 146 1.51 -7.97 -15.09
N ILE A 147 1.95 -8.93 -14.26
CA ILE A 147 2.93 -8.72 -13.20
C ILE A 147 4.01 -9.79 -13.21
N SER A 148 5.24 -9.35 -12.94
CA SER A 148 6.39 -10.19 -12.62
C SER A 148 7.04 -9.66 -11.35
N MET A 149 7.42 -10.51 -10.40
CA MET A 149 7.95 -10.03 -9.12
C MET A 149 8.78 -11.07 -8.38
N ARG A 150 9.69 -10.57 -7.54
CA ARG A 150 10.39 -11.31 -6.49
C ARG A 150 10.40 -10.48 -5.23
N PRO A 151 9.64 -10.84 -4.17
CA PRO A 151 9.57 -10.10 -2.92
C PRO A 151 10.82 -10.29 -2.05
N LEU A 152 11.05 -9.38 -1.10
CA LEU A 152 12.01 -9.58 -0.01
C LEU A 152 11.50 -10.69 0.91
N SER A 153 12.40 -11.60 1.32
CA SER A 153 12.11 -12.68 2.30
C SER A 153 10.82 -13.45 1.99
N ASP A 154 10.49 -13.59 0.69
CA ASP A 154 9.26 -14.24 0.25
C ASP A 154 7.99 -13.57 0.84
N LEU A 155 7.99 -12.22 0.89
CA LEU A 155 6.95 -11.34 1.45
C LEU A 155 6.75 -11.46 2.97
N LYS A 156 7.71 -11.98 3.74
CA LYS A 156 7.58 -12.26 5.17
C LYS A 156 8.26 -11.22 6.04
N GLY A 157 7.74 -11.07 7.26
CA GLY A 157 8.35 -10.33 8.35
C GLY A 157 8.18 -8.81 8.32
N LEU A 158 7.27 -8.29 7.51
CA LEU A 158 6.77 -6.92 7.54
C LEU A 158 5.26 -6.94 7.75
N GLY A 159 4.74 -6.12 8.66
CA GLY A 159 3.32 -6.06 8.99
C GLY A 159 2.55 -5.13 8.06
N GLY A 160 2.57 -3.83 8.36
CA GLY A 160 1.96 -2.78 7.53
C GLY A 160 2.96 -2.02 6.67
N ALA A 161 4.27 -2.29 6.82
CA ALA A 161 5.37 -1.54 6.20
C ALA A 161 6.05 -2.29 5.04
N ILE A 162 5.30 -3.06 4.25
CA ILE A 162 5.84 -3.73 3.05
C ILE A 162 6.39 -2.67 2.10
N GLN A 163 7.66 -2.81 1.73
CA GLN A 163 8.44 -1.80 1.03
C GLN A 163 7.94 -1.45 -0.39
N ASN A 164 7.13 -2.28 -0.97
CA ASN A 164 6.51 -2.08 -2.28
C ASN A 164 5.15 -2.77 -2.29
N PHE A 165 4.09 -1.99 -2.38
CA PHE A 165 2.71 -2.48 -2.37
C PHE A 165 2.42 -3.54 -3.43
N GLU A 166 3.03 -3.47 -4.61
CA GLU A 166 2.80 -4.46 -5.69
C GLU A 166 3.19 -5.88 -5.27
N MET A 167 4.06 -6.05 -4.27
CA MET A 167 4.48 -7.36 -3.79
C MET A 167 3.34 -8.20 -3.20
N GLN A 168 2.26 -7.56 -2.74
CA GLN A 168 1.08 -8.27 -2.25
C GLN A 168 0.25 -8.93 -3.36
N LYS A 169 0.36 -8.46 -4.62
CA LYS A 169 -0.46 -8.99 -5.73
C LYS A 169 -0.24 -10.46 -6.05
N GLY A 170 0.73 -11.08 -5.41
CA GLY A 170 1.11 -12.48 -5.69
C GLY A 170 1.60 -12.65 -7.12
N GLY A 171 2.62 -13.42 -7.29
CA GLY A 171 3.21 -13.64 -8.60
C GLY A 171 4.49 -14.44 -8.51
N SER A 172 5.21 -14.47 -9.61
CA SER A 172 6.51 -15.11 -9.75
C SER A 172 7.43 -14.24 -10.59
N GLU A 173 8.69 -14.63 -10.74
CA GLU A 173 9.61 -13.99 -11.67
C GLU A 173 9.15 -14.16 -13.14
N THR A 174 8.41 -15.24 -13.45
CA THR A 174 7.72 -15.39 -14.72
C THR A 174 6.47 -14.51 -14.75
N PRO A 175 6.28 -13.66 -15.77
CA PRO A 175 5.12 -12.79 -15.86
C PRO A 175 3.80 -13.57 -15.80
N VAL A 176 2.88 -13.07 -14.97
CA VAL A 176 1.52 -13.60 -14.80
C VAL A 176 0.52 -12.56 -15.31
N TYR A 177 -0.34 -12.99 -16.21
CA TYR A 177 -1.44 -12.19 -16.72
C TYR A 177 -2.72 -12.45 -15.93
N TYR A 178 -3.48 -11.39 -15.65
CA TYR A 178 -4.79 -11.46 -15.00
C TYR A 178 -5.67 -10.25 -15.33
N GLN A 179 -6.97 -10.42 -15.11
CA GLN A 179 -7.94 -9.35 -15.18
C GLN A 179 -7.95 -8.62 -13.83
N SER A 180 -7.48 -7.38 -13.79
CA SER A 180 -7.49 -6.59 -12.55
C SER A 180 -8.84 -5.93 -12.32
N ARG A 181 -9.51 -5.45 -13.38
CA ARG A 181 -10.85 -4.86 -13.26
C ARG A 181 -11.71 -5.18 -14.47
N LEU A 182 -13.01 -5.40 -14.20
CA LEU A 182 -14.08 -5.47 -15.19
C LEU A 182 -15.38 -5.05 -14.51
N PHE A 183 -15.82 -3.84 -14.74
CA PHE A 183 -17.03 -3.34 -14.10
C PHE A 183 -17.87 -2.47 -15.04
N PHE A 184 -19.16 -2.44 -14.75
CA PHE A 184 -20.13 -1.50 -15.31
C PHE A 184 -20.31 -0.34 -14.33
N LYS A 185 -20.42 0.89 -14.87
CA LYS A 185 -20.69 2.13 -14.15
C LYS A 185 -21.93 2.78 -14.72
N GLN A 186 -22.86 3.21 -13.85
CA GLN A 186 -24.03 4.00 -14.22
C GLN A 186 -24.05 5.28 -13.40
N THR A 187 -24.27 6.40 -14.07
CA THR A 187 -24.40 7.72 -13.48
C THR A 187 -25.79 8.27 -13.73
N TRP A 188 -26.47 8.74 -12.68
CA TRP A 188 -27.72 9.48 -12.75
C TRP A 188 -27.50 10.89 -12.17
N GLY A 189 -27.80 11.89 -12.97
CA GLY A 189 -27.73 13.30 -12.56
C GLY A 189 -29.03 13.76 -11.88
N PHE A 190 -28.90 14.64 -10.90
CA PHE A 190 -30.02 15.25 -10.15
C PHE A 190 -29.91 16.79 -10.12
N GLY A 191 -29.18 17.38 -11.08
CA GLY A 191 -28.97 18.82 -11.20
C GLY A 191 -27.81 19.34 -10.33
N GLY A 192 -27.85 20.63 -10.01
CA GLY A 192 -26.73 21.35 -9.45
C GLY A 192 -25.82 21.91 -10.56
N ASP A 193 -24.58 22.25 -10.21
CA ASP A 193 -23.61 22.75 -11.16
C ASP A 193 -23.15 21.65 -12.13
N ARG A 194 -22.80 22.06 -13.36
CA ARG A 194 -22.20 21.15 -14.34
C ARG A 194 -20.70 21.05 -14.09
N ILE A 195 -20.23 19.84 -13.79
CA ILE A 195 -18.83 19.55 -13.49
C ILE A 195 -18.22 18.78 -14.65
N ARG A 196 -17.10 19.28 -15.18
CA ARG A 196 -16.27 18.58 -16.12
C ARG A 196 -15.51 17.46 -15.41
N LEU A 197 -15.57 16.24 -15.97
CA LEU A 197 -14.69 15.13 -15.65
C LEU A 197 -13.73 14.95 -16.84
N ASP A 198 -12.44 15.10 -16.58
CA ASP A 198 -11.43 14.90 -17.62
C ASP A 198 -11.25 13.42 -17.94
N SER A 199 -10.77 13.11 -19.13
CA SER A 199 -10.40 11.77 -19.53
C SER A 199 -9.23 11.26 -18.69
N ASP A 200 -9.36 10.06 -18.13
CA ASP A 200 -8.36 9.46 -17.23
C ASP A 200 -8.52 7.93 -17.23
N PRO A 201 -7.55 7.12 -16.79
CA PRO A 201 -7.75 5.70 -16.56
C PRO A 201 -9.03 5.41 -15.75
N MET A 202 -9.93 4.59 -16.31
CA MET A 202 -11.25 4.25 -15.74
C MET A 202 -12.22 5.44 -15.59
N GLN A 203 -12.03 6.50 -16.36
CA GLN A 203 -12.93 7.65 -16.42
C GLN A 203 -13.01 8.19 -17.84
N LEU A 204 -14.18 8.17 -18.47
CA LEU A 204 -14.40 8.86 -19.73
C LEU A 204 -14.54 10.36 -19.52
N GLY A 205 -13.96 11.15 -20.42
CA GLY A 205 -14.17 12.59 -20.48
C GLY A 205 -15.64 12.90 -20.73
N THR A 206 -16.28 13.62 -19.83
CA THR A 206 -17.71 13.94 -19.89
C THR A 206 -18.07 15.09 -18.95
N THR A 207 -19.30 15.57 -19.03
CA THR A 207 -19.82 16.55 -18.09
C THR A 207 -20.99 15.96 -17.31
N VAL A 208 -20.94 16.08 -15.98
CA VAL A 208 -21.91 15.51 -15.04
C VAL A 208 -22.50 16.60 -14.14
N ASP A 209 -23.61 16.28 -13.47
CA ASP A 209 -24.18 17.13 -12.43
C ASP A 209 -23.38 17.03 -11.14
N SER A 210 -23.26 18.14 -10.36
CA SER A 210 -22.64 18.14 -9.03
C SER A 210 -23.43 17.26 -8.04
N ARG A 211 -24.75 17.14 -8.24
CA ARG A 211 -25.64 16.24 -7.50
C ARG A 211 -25.93 15.03 -8.36
N ARG A 212 -25.36 13.89 -8.00
CA ARG A 212 -25.47 12.65 -8.79
C ARG A 212 -25.29 11.41 -7.97
N LEU A 213 -25.87 10.31 -8.43
CA LEU A 213 -25.62 8.96 -7.97
C LEU A 213 -24.77 8.21 -9.00
N VAL A 214 -23.71 7.58 -8.56
CA VAL A 214 -22.89 6.69 -9.38
C VAL A 214 -22.92 5.30 -8.75
N VAL A 215 -23.27 4.28 -9.54
CA VAL A 215 -23.23 2.89 -9.10
C VAL A 215 -22.28 2.11 -10.00
N ARG A 216 -21.41 1.32 -9.38
CA ARG A 216 -20.49 0.40 -10.07
C ARG A 216 -20.75 -1.02 -9.61
N ILE A 217 -20.78 -1.96 -10.58
CA ILE A 217 -20.99 -3.38 -10.32
C ILE A 217 -19.98 -4.17 -11.16
N GLY A 218 -19.27 -5.09 -10.52
CA GLY A 218 -18.30 -5.93 -11.21
C GLY A 218 -17.07 -6.24 -10.37
N ASN A 219 -15.95 -6.44 -11.04
CA ASN A 219 -14.64 -6.67 -10.44
C ASN A 219 -13.82 -5.37 -10.38
N PHE A 220 -13.31 -5.02 -9.20
CA PHE A 220 -12.53 -3.81 -8.94
C PHE A 220 -11.74 -3.94 -7.62
N SER A 221 -10.90 -2.96 -7.32
CA SER A 221 -10.32 -2.81 -5.98
C SER A 221 -11.16 -1.87 -5.12
N VAL A 222 -11.36 -2.20 -3.84
CA VAL A 222 -12.07 -1.32 -2.89
C VAL A 222 -11.42 0.05 -2.82
N ILE A 223 -10.09 0.11 -2.83
CA ILE A 223 -9.33 1.37 -2.79
C ILE A 223 -9.37 2.17 -4.10
N ASP A 224 -9.99 1.66 -5.17
CA ASP A 224 -10.29 2.47 -6.36
C ASP A 224 -11.30 3.58 -6.04
N PHE A 225 -12.13 3.40 -5.02
CA PHE A 225 -13.25 4.31 -4.71
C PHE A 225 -13.24 4.84 -3.27
N PHE A 226 -12.62 4.11 -2.33
CA PHE A 226 -12.52 4.49 -0.92
C PHE A 226 -11.11 4.96 -0.57
N ASP A 227 -11.00 5.78 0.49
CA ASP A 227 -9.73 6.29 1.02
C ASP A 227 -8.86 7.03 -0.02
N LYS A 228 -9.47 7.75 -0.94
CA LYS A 228 -8.73 8.57 -1.90
C LYS A 228 -7.93 9.68 -1.19
N ASN A 229 -6.71 9.93 -1.68
CA ASN A 229 -5.88 11.03 -1.20
C ASN A 229 -4.94 11.48 -2.33
N SER A 230 -4.93 12.79 -2.59
CA SER A 230 -4.17 13.39 -3.70
C SER A 230 -2.66 13.35 -3.49
N TYR A 231 -2.19 13.22 -2.24
CA TYR A 231 -0.78 13.30 -1.87
C TYR A 231 -0.17 11.96 -1.44
N SER A 232 -1.02 10.95 -1.25
CA SER A 232 -0.59 9.62 -0.82
C SER A 232 -1.63 8.57 -1.21
N GLY A 233 -1.25 7.58 -2.01
CA GLY A 233 -2.14 6.54 -2.50
C GLY A 233 -1.84 6.07 -3.92
N ASP A 234 -0.87 6.68 -4.59
CA ASP A 234 -0.39 6.27 -5.90
C ASP A 234 1.04 5.73 -5.81
N LEU A 235 1.19 4.41 -5.77
CA LEU A 235 2.50 3.75 -5.70
C LEU A 235 3.36 3.95 -6.97
N ARG A 236 2.76 4.39 -8.08
CA ARG A 236 3.45 4.59 -9.36
C ARG A 236 4.11 5.96 -9.44
N ARG A 237 3.56 6.93 -8.73
CA ARG A 237 4.00 8.32 -8.76
C ARG A 237 4.45 8.86 -7.39
N GLN A 238 3.96 8.26 -6.29
CA GLN A 238 4.16 8.71 -4.92
C GLN A 238 4.96 7.67 -4.10
N PHE A 239 4.64 7.52 -2.81
CA PHE A 239 5.30 6.61 -1.88
C PHE A 239 5.22 5.15 -2.32
N LEU A 240 6.32 4.40 -2.15
CA LEU A 240 6.36 2.97 -2.48
C LEU A 240 5.84 2.09 -1.34
N ASN A 241 6.05 2.52 -0.09
CA ASN A 241 5.70 1.70 1.06
C ASN A 241 4.19 1.55 1.22
N MET A 242 3.73 0.34 1.50
CA MET A 242 2.33 -0.02 1.66
C MET A 242 1.60 0.84 2.70
N ALA A 243 2.30 1.28 3.76
CA ALA A 243 1.74 2.09 4.83
C ALA A 243 1.21 3.47 4.37
N PHE A 244 1.55 3.90 3.15
CA PHE A 244 1.10 5.15 2.55
C PHE A 244 0.10 4.96 1.41
N MET A 245 -0.12 3.73 0.95
CA MET A 245 -1.04 3.44 -0.16
C MET A 245 -2.50 3.65 0.24
N THR A 246 -2.85 3.22 1.45
CA THR A 246 -4.16 3.38 2.10
C THR A 246 -3.95 3.43 3.62
N TYR A 247 -5.00 3.37 4.41
CA TYR A 247 -4.82 3.12 5.85
C TYR A 247 -4.11 1.78 6.05
N ALA A 248 -2.94 1.79 6.72
CA ALA A 248 -2.18 0.56 6.94
C ALA A 248 -2.92 -0.49 7.80
N ALA A 249 -4.01 -0.11 8.48
CA ALA A 249 -4.87 -1.01 9.26
C ALA A 249 -6.24 -1.29 8.60
N PHE A 250 -6.42 -0.98 7.32
CA PHE A 250 -7.64 -1.27 6.57
C PHE A 250 -7.55 -2.64 5.92
N ASP A 251 -8.06 -3.66 6.57
CA ASP A 251 -8.14 -5.02 6.02
C ASP A 251 -9.35 -5.14 5.08
N PHE A 252 -9.32 -4.40 3.96
CA PHE A 252 -10.43 -4.37 3.00
C PHE A 252 -10.61 -5.72 2.28
N ALA A 253 -11.87 -6.17 2.20
CA ALA A 253 -12.19 -7.46 1.59
C ALA A 253 -11.78 -7.50 0.11
N ALA A 254 -10.93 -8.47 -0.23
CA ALA A 254 -10.39 -8.68 -1.56
C ALA A 254 -9.78 -10.08 -1.69
N ASP A 255 -9.39 -10.48 -2.91
CA ASP A 255 -8.45 -11.57 -3.13
C ASP A 255 -7.00 -11.16 -2.78
N ALA A 256 -6.06 -12.08 -2.86
CA ALA A 256 -4.64 -11.82 -2.57
C ALA A 256 -3.98 -10.76 -3.46
N ARG A 257 -4.61 -10.36 -4.57
CA ARG A 257 -4.14 -9.28 -5.45
C ARG A 257 -4.78 -7.93 -5.16
N GLY A 258 -5.75 -7.87 -4.23
CA GLY A 258 -6.46 -6.66 -3.86
C GLY A 258 -7.69 -6.36 -4.73
N TYR A 259 -8.23 -7.34 -5.44
CA TYR A 259 -9.44 -7.21 -6.28
C TYR A 259 -10.58 -8.07 -5.76
N THR A 260 -11.81 -7.62 -6.01
CA THR A 260 -13.00 -8.31 -5.57
C THR A 260 -14.19 -8.03 -6.48
N TRP A 261 -15.23 -8.86 -6.37
CA TRP A 261 -16.51 -8.66 -7.04
C TRP A 261 -17.51 -8.03 -6.09
N GLY A 262 -18.26 -7.06 -6.56
CA GLY A 262 -19.27 -6.43 -5.73
C GLY A 262 -19.93 -5.21 -6.36
N MET A 263 -20.48 -4.38 -5.48
CA MET A 263 -21.14 -3.12 -5.82
C MET A 263 -20.57 -1.98 -4.96
N VAL A 264 -20.36 -0.84 -5.59
CA VAL A 264 -20.08 0.44 -4.92
C VAL A 264 -21.09 1.46 -5.42
N SER A 265 -21.71 2.19 -4.50
CA SER A 265 -22.56 3.35 -4.77
C SER A 265 -21.95 4.59 -4.16
N GLU A 266 -21.94 5.70 -4.91
CA GLU A 266 -21.45 7.01 -4.48
C GLU A 266 -22.53 8.05 -4.76
N TYR A 267 -22.99 8.73 -3.73
CA TYR A 267 -23.89 9.87 -3.86
C TYR A 267 -23.11 11.16 -3.59
N PHE A 268 -23.07 12.02 -4.60
CA PHE A 268 -22.46 13.34 -4.55
C PHE A 268 -23.53 14.41 -4.36
N HIS A 269 -23.28 15.32 -3.47
CA HIS A 269 -24.12 16.50 -3.22
C HIS A 269 -23.20 17.71 -2.99
N ASP A 270 -22.86 18.38 -4.09
CA ASP A 270 -21.95 19.53 -4.12
C ASP A 270 -20.59 19.16 -3.48
N ASP A 271 -20.23 19.69 -2.31
CA ASP A 271 -18.97 19.43 -1.61
C ASP A 271 -18.97 18.14 -0.76
N TRP A 272 -20.10 17.45 -0.69
CA TRP A 272 -20.26 16.21 0.08
C TRP A 272 -20.35 14.98 -0.81
N ALA A 273 -19.79 13.88 -0.34
CA ALA A 273 -20.03 12.57 -0.93
C ALA A 273 -20.21 11.51 0.16
N VAL A 274 -21.16 10.61 -0.08
CA VAL A 274 -21.35 9.39 0.73
C VAL A 274 -21.11 8.20 -0.18
N ARG A 275 -20.25 7.28 0.23
CA ARG A 275 -19.94 6.04 -0.49
C ARG A 275 -20.34 4.84 0.34
N PHE A 276 -20.90 3.85 -0.31
CA PHE A 276 -21.20 2.55 0.28
C PHE A 276 -20.70 1.44 -0.65
N GLY A 277 -20.00 0.45 -0.10
CA GLY A 277 -19.55 -0.74 -0.80
C GLY A 277 -20.05 -2.01 -0.14
N HIS A 278 -20.43 -3.00 -0.95
CA HIS A 278 -20.71 -4.36 -0.54
C HIS A 278 -19.99 -5.30 -1.51
N VAL A 279 -19.03 -6.05 -1.02
CA VAL A 279 -18.08 -6.80 -1.84
C VAL A 279 -17.88 -8.22 -1.30
N ALA A 280 -17.54 -9.12 -2.21
CA ALA A 280 -17.15 -10.48 -1.89
C ALA A 280 -15.79 -10.50 -1.16
N THR A 281 -15.49 -11.61 -0.52
CA THR A 281 -14.21 -11.88 0.15
C THR A 281 -13.57 -13.15 -0.41
N SER A 282 -12.30 -13.41 -0.11
CA SER A 282 -11.68 -14.67 -0.46
C SER A 282 -12.27 -15.84 0.35
N ILE A 283 -12.15 -17.06 -0.15
CA ILE A 283 -12.59 -18.27 0.56
C ILE A 283 -11.70 -18.54 1.77
N ASP A 284 -10.39 -18.42 1.58
CA ASP A 284 -9.37 -18.55 2.61
C ASP A 284 -8.62 -17.22 2.76
N PRO A 285 -8.07 -16.92 3.94
CA PRO A 285 -7.34 -15.69 4.19
C PRO A 285 -6.20 -15.48 3.19
N ASN A 286 -6.17 -14.31 2.56
CA ASN A 286 -5.15 -13.85 1.64
C ASN A 286 -4.91 -14.80 0.43
N GLN A 287 -5.98 -15.40 -0.10
CA GLN A 287 -5.94 -16.30 -1.27
C GLN A 287 -6.70 -15.73 -2.46
N LEU A 288 -6.45 -16.29 -3.66
CA LEU A 288 -7.01 -15.79 -4.93
C LEU A 288 -8.47 -16.16 -5.16
N ALA A 289 -8.95 -17.26 -4.55
CA ALA A 289 -10.30 -17.76 -4.78
C ALA A 289 -11.33 -16.91 -4.02
N ILE A 290 -12.20 -16.23 -4.74
CA ILE A 290 -13.28 -15.42 -4.18
C ILE A 290 -14.50 -16.29 -3.83
N ASP A 291 -15.10 -16.04 -2.67
CA ASP A 291 -16.34 -16.68 -2.23
C ASP A 291 -17.54 -16.02 -2.94
N SER A 292 -18.25 -16.80 -3.73
CA SER A 292 -19.43 -16.31 -4.45
C SER A 292 -20.66 -16.07 -3.56
N ARG A 293 -20.62 -16.48 -2.28
CA ARG A 293 -21.71 -16.32 -1.31
C ARG A 293 -21.70 -14.93 -0.67
N ILE A 294 -21.78 -13.89 -1.50
CA ILE A 294 -21.61 -12.48 -1.11
C ILE A 294 -22.57 -11.96 -0.03
N PHE A 295 -23.64 -12.70 0.28
CA PHE A 295 -24.56 -12.38 1.37
C PHE A 295 -24.30 -13.20 2.63
N THR A 296 -23.40 -14.19 2.57
CA THR A 296 -22.94 -14.99 3.71
C THR A 296 -21.60 -14.49 4.22
N TYR A 297 -20.65 -14.23 3.32
CA TYR A 297 -19.33 -13.69 3.62
C TYR A 297 -19.07 -12.48 2.75
N TYR A 298 -18.77 -11.35 3.37
CA TYR A 298 -18.69 -10.06 2.66
C TYR A 298 -17.87 -9.03 3.42
N GLY A 299 -17.37 -8.06 2.68
CA GLY A 299 -16.89 -6.79 3.19
C GLY A 299 -17.91 -5.68 2.92
N GLN A 300 -18.16 -4.86 3.91
CA GLN A 300 -18.96 -3.63 3.80
C GLN A 300 -18.14 -2.45 4.27
N GLN A 301 -18.19 -1.36 3.52
CA GLN A 301 -17.59 -0.09 3.90
C GLN A 301 -18.53 1.07 3.58
N ILE A 302 -18.48 2.07 4.46
CA ILE A 302 -19.15 3.36 4.27
C ILE A 302 -18.14 4.47 4.48
N GLU A 303 -18.14 5.46 3.59
CA GLU A 303 -17.27 6.63 3.69
C GLU A 303 -18.08 7.91 3.50
N LEU A 304 -17.85 8.88 4.37
CA LEU A 304 -18.33 10.26 4.23
C LEU A 304 -17.13 11.14 3.87
N GLU A 305 -17.24 11.88 2.78
CA GLU A 305 -16.26 12.89 2.35
C GLU A 305 -16.86 14.28 2.39
N HIS A 306 -16.06 15.23 2.86
CA HIS A 306 -16.34 16.66 2.73
C HIS A 306 -15.13 17.36 2.12
N LYS A 307 -15.36 18.02 0.97
CA LYS A 307 -14.40 18.91 0.33
C LYS A 307 -14.53 20.31 0.90
N HIS A 308 -13.41 20.95 1.16
CA HIS A 308 -13.38 22.31 1.71
C HIS A 308 -12.25 23.12 1.09
N ARG A 309 -12.29 24.41 1.34
CA ARG A 309 -11.19 25.32 1.02
C ARG A 309 -10.72 26.03 2.29
N LEU A 310 -9.44 25.91 2.59
CA LEU A 310 -8.80 26.62 3.69
C LEU A 310 -7.82 27.64 3.09
N TYR A 311 -8.03 28.93 3.34
CA TYR A 311 -7.27 30.02 2.70
C TYR A 311 -7.23 29.89 1.17
N ASP A 312 -8.39 29.66 0.56
CA ASP A 312 -8.61 29.43 -0.87
C ASP A 312 -7.90 28.19 -1.47
N ARG A 313 -7.30 27.34 -0.65
CA ARG A 313 -6.64 26.10 -1.06
C ARG A 313 -7.52 24.89 -0.81
N PRO A 314 -7.61 23.96 -1.77
CA PRO A 314 -8.46 22.79 -1.64
C PRO A 314 -7.95 21.82 -0.56
N GLY A 315 -8.89 21.18 0.09
CA GLY A 315 -8.66 20.09 1.02
C GLY A 315 -9.87 19.16 1.09
N SER A 316 -9.69 18.00 1.69
CA SER A 316 -10.77 17.05 1.93
C SER A 316 -10.58 16.35 3.27
N ILE A 317 -11.70 16.02 3.91
CA ILE A 317 -11.76 15.16 5.08
C ILE A 317 -12.66 13.98 4.74
N ARG A 318 -12.18 12.76 5.01
CA ARG A 318 -12.94 11.52 4.81
C ARG A 318 -12.98 10.72 6.10
N ILE A 319 -14.15 10.19 6.42
CA ILE A 319 -14.36 9.27 7.55
C ILE A 319 -14.88 7.98 6.97
N LEU A 320 -14.14 6.90 7.16
CA LEU A 320 -14.45 5.57 6.67
C LEU A 320 -14.71 4.63 7.84
N ALA A 321 -15.78 3.83 7.76
CA ALA A 321 -16.01 2.69 8.63
C ALA A 321 -16.19 1.43 7.80
N TYR A 322 -15.67 0.29 8.29
CA TYR A 322 -15.83 -0.99 7.60
C TYR A 322 -16.22 -2.12 8.55
N ARG A 323 -16.85 -3.12 7.98
CA ARG A 323 -17.15 -4.41 8.60
C ARG A 323 -16.90 -5.52 7.59
N ASN A 324 -16.05 -6.44 7.95
CA ASN A 324 -15.87 -7.70 7.24
C ASN A 324 -16.53 -8.82 8.04
N HIS A 325 -17.40 -9.59 7.39
CA HIS A 325 -18.01 -10.80 7.95
C HIS A 325 -17.48 -12.00 7.18
N GLU A 326 -16.54 -12.72 7.77
CA GLU A 326 -15.73 -13.70 7.08
C GLU A 326 -15.47 -14.93 7.96
N ASN A 327 -15.02 -16.03 7.33
CA ASN A 327 -14.64 -17.23 8.06
C ASN A 327 -13.23 -17.10 8.66
N MET A 328 -13.11 -16.28 9.71
CA MET A 328 -11.86 -15.86 10.33
C MET A 328 -11.63 -16.53 11.69
N GLY A 329 -10.35 -16.78 12.02
CA GLY A 329 -9.92 -17.18 13.35
C GLY A 329 -9.76 -15.98 14.30
N LYS A 330 -10.28 -16.12 15.54
CA LYS A 330 -9.95 -15.18 16.63
C LYS A 330 -8.66 -15.60 17.32
N PHE A 331 -7.78 -14.66 17.61
CA PHE A 331 -6.54 -14.93 18.35
C PHE A 331 -6.79 -15.58 19.71
N SER A 332 -7.80 -15.10 20.45
CA SER A 332 -8.20 -15.68 21.76
C SER A 332 -8.63 -17.14 21.65
N ASP A 333 -9.39 -17.48 20.61
CA ASP A 333 -9.93 -18.82 20.40
C ASP A 333 -8.80 -19.78 20.00
N ALA A 334 -7.87 -19.35 19.13
CA ALA A 334 -6.69 -20.12 18.76
C ALA A 334 -5.78 -20.41 19.96
N ILE A 335 -5.52 -19.39 20.81
CA ILE A 335 -4.75 -19.56 22.04
C ILE A 335 -5.44 -20.57 22.98
N SER A 336 -6.76 -20.44 23.19
CA SER A 336 -7.52 -21.33 24.06
C SER A 336 -7.55 -22.77 23.55
N ALA A 337 -7.71 -22.96 22.23
CA ALA A 337 -7.66 -24.28 21.60
C ALA A 337 -6.28 -24.94 21.79
N PHE A 338 -5.20 -24.19 21.59
CA PHE A 338 -3.84 -24.68 21.80
C PHE A 338 -3.57 -25.05 23.26
N GLN A 339 -4.00 -24.23 24.22
CA GLN A 339 -3.80 -24.49 25.64
C GLN A 339 -4.60 -25.71 26.14
N SER A 340 -5.77 -25.98 25.55
CA SER A 340 -6.58 -27.15 25.90
C SER A 340 -6.05 -28.46 25.31
N ASN A 341 -5.42 -28.42 24.13
CA ASN A 341 -4.88 -29.61 23.46
C ASN A 341 -3.79 -29.24 22.45
N HIS A 342 -2.52 -29.25 22.90
CA HIS A 342 -1.36 -28.91 22.05
C HIS A 342 -1.21 -29.82 20.81
N ASN A 343 -1.56 -31.09 20.91
CA ASN A 343 -1.40 -32.05 19.81
C ASN A 343 -2.42 -31.85 18.69
N LYS A 344 -3.52 -31.17 18.96
CA LYS A 344 -4.61 -30.97 18.01
C LYS A 344 -4.22 -30.02 16.88
N ASN A 345 -3.40 -29.00 17.17
CA ASN A 345 -3.09 -27.94 16.22
C ASN A 345 -2.29 -28.41 14.99
N ALA A 346 -1.37 -29.35 15.15
CA ALA A 346 -0.39 -29.66 14.10
C ALA A 346 -0.90 -30.58 12.98
N THR A 347 -1.94 -31.36 13.22
CA THR A 347 -2.20 -32.53 12.36
C THR A 347 -3.54 -32.52 11.65
N THR A 348 -4.43 -31.61 11.97
CA THR A 348 -5.82 -31.68 11.54
C THR A 348 -6.42 -30.36 11.02
N CYS A 349 -5.65 -29.26 10.92
CA CYS A 349 -6.08 -28.08 10.21
C CYS A 349 -6.05 -28.31 8.71
N THR A 350 -7.22 -28.40 8.08
CA THR A 350 -7.36 -28.70 6.65
C THR A 350 -7.48 -27.44 5.77
N GLY A 351 -7.66 -26.27 6.38
CA GLY A 351 -7.70 -25.00 5.68
C GLY A 351 -6.30 -24.37 5.54
N PHE A 352 -6.23 -23.25 4.84
CA PHE A 352 -5.01 -22.46 4.70
C PHE A 352 -4.53 -21.94 6.07
N ASN A 353 -3.23 -22.03 6.38
CA ASN A 353 -2.64 -21.69 7.68
C ASN A 353 -1.36 -20.86 7.59
N TYR A 354 -1.16 -20.09 6.52
CA TYR A 354 0.05 -19.29 6.27
C TYR A 354 1.38 -20.09 6.34
N GLY A 355 1.33 -21.39 6.20
CA GLY A 355 2.49 -22.27 6.32
C GLY A 355 2.95 -22.51 7.75
N SER A 356 2.16 -22.19 8.76
CA SER A 356 2.47 -22.43 10.17
C SER A 356 2.32 -23.90 10.55
N GLY A 357 3.15 -24.77 10.03
CA GLY A 357 3.20 -26.19 10.45
C GLY A 357 3.80 -26.41 11.85
N ASN A 358 3.86 -25.39 12.72
CA ASN A 358 4.48 -25.46 14.04
C ASN A 358 3.54 -26.06 15.08
N ALA A 359 3.76 -27.33 15.43
CA ALA A 359 3.00 -28.03 16.48
C ALA A 359 3.14 -27.38 17.87
N GLY A 360 4.20 -26.62 18.10
CA GLY A 360 4.49 -25.95 19.36
C GLY A 360 3.84 -24.57 19.52
N ALA A 361 2.96 -24.15 18.60
CA ALA A 361 2.34 -22.84 18.60
C ALA A 361 0.84 -22.90 18.34
N PRO A 362 0.05 -21.90 18.80
CA PRO A 362 -1.36 -21.80 18.43
C PRO A 362 -1.52 -21.56 16.93
N ASP A 363 -2.61 -22.08 16.34
CA ASP A 363 -2.92 -21.96 14.92
C ASP A 363 -4.33 -21.39 14.72
N LEU A 364 -4.45 -20.34 13.92
CA LEU A 364 -5.72 -19.66 13.63
C LEU A 364 -6.70 -20.53 12.85
N CYS A 365 -6.21 -21.43 12.01
CA CYS A 365 -7.04 -22.33 11.23
C CYS A 365 -8.05 -23.12 12.09
N TRP A 366 -7.68 -23.48 13.32
CA TRP A 366 -8.57 -24.13 14.28
C TRP A 366 -9.69 -23.27 14.84
N ALA A 367 -9.49 -21.96 14.81
CA ALA A 367 -10.40 -21.00 15.39
C ALA A 367 -11.33 -20.38 14.35
N ARG A 368 -11.19 -20.76 13.06
CA ARG A 368 -11.99 -20.20 11.97
C ARG A 368 -13.45 -20.57 12.08
N LYS A 369 -14.27 -19.54 12.05
CA LYS A 369 -15.73 -19.56 12.00
C LYS A 369 -16.21 -18.22 11.51
N PRO A 370 -17.51 -18.01 11.18
CA PRO A 370 -18.04 -16.70 10.87
C PRO A 370 -17.76 -15.72 12.03
N ASN A 371 -16.98 -14.70 11.77
CA ASN A 371 -16.62 -13.64 12.70
C ASN A 371 -16.65 -12.30 11.99
N ASP A 372 -16.76 -11.23 12.78
CA ASP A 372 -16.69 -9.86 12.30
C ASP A 372 -15.35 -9.22 12.66
N LYS A 373 -14.79 -8.45 11.71
CA LYS A 373 -13.73 -7.46 11.92
C LYS A 373 -14.31 -6.10 11.58
N ILE A 374 -14.15 -5.14 12.47
CA ILE A 374 -14.64 -3.78 12.30
C ILE A 374 -13.51 -2.76 12.46
N GLY A 375 -13.61 -1.67 11.73
CA GLY A 375 -12.68 -0.55 11.88
C GLY A 375 -13.30 0.77 11.48
N ILE A 376 -12.63 1.84 11.93
CA ILE A 376 -12.96 3.23 11.60
C ILE A 376 -11.68 4.02 11.38
N GLY A 377 -11.68 4.87 10.36
CA GLY A 377 -10.53 5.70 9.99
C GLY A 377 -10.92 7.11 9.60
N ILE A 378 -9.93 7.99 9.67
CA ILE A 378 -9.99 9.37 9.19
C ILE A 378 -8.83 9.61 8.22
N ASN A 379 -9.13 10.21 7.07
CA ASN A 379 -8.18 10.62 6.04
C ASN A 379 -8.37 12.11 5.77
N ILE A 380 -7.29 12.86 5.87
CA ILE A 380 -7.27 14.32 5.67
C ILE A 380 -6.20 14.63 4.63
N GLU A 381 -6.55 15.50 3.70
CA GLU A 381 -5.61 16.11 2.78
C GLU A 381 -5.82 17.61 2.72
N GLN A 382 -4.73 18.38 2.60
CA GLN A 382 -4.79 19.83 2.51
C GLN A 382 -3.64 20.37 1.66
N GLN A 383 -3.97 21.12 0.64
CA GLN A 383 -2.98 21.96 -0.04
C GLN A 383 -2.63 23.15 0.84
N VAL A 384 -1.34 23.36 1.12
CA VAL A 384 -0.84 24.44 1.99
C VAL A 384 -0.04 25.49 1.22
N ALA A 385 0.48 25.13 0.06
CA ALA A 385 1.08 26.04 -0.94
C ALA A 385 0.67 25.56 -2.34
N ASP A 386 0.94 26.33 -3.38
CA ASP A 386 0.55 25.95 -4.76
C ASP A 386 1.22 24.63 -5.21
N ASP A 387 2.37 24.36 -4.62
CA ASP A 387 3.22 23.22 -4.91
C ASP A 387 3.37 22.23 -3.74
N ILE A 388 2.69 22.43 -2.59
CA ILE A 388 2.82 21.59 -1.39
C ILE A 388 1.47 21.14 -0.88
N GLY A 389 1.32 19.82 -0.73
CA GLY A 389 0.20 19.18 -0.07
C GLY A 389 0.62 18.37 1.15
N LEU A 390 -0.26 18.35 2.13
CA LEU A 390 -0.13 17.54 3.35
C LEU A 390 -1.19 16.46 3.36
N PHE A 391 -0.86 15.31 3.93
CA PHE A 391 -1.82 14.25 4.22
C PHE A 391 -1.67 13.71 5.63
N PHE A 392 -2.78 13.20 6.14
CA PHE A 392 -2.85 12.46 7.39
C PHE A 392 -3.88 11.34 7.25
N ARG A 393 -3.54 10.13 7.71
CA ARG A 393 -4.46 9.02 7.90
C ARG A 393 -4.31 8.44 9.29
N GLY A 394 -5.44 8.08 9.89
CA GLY A 394 -5.48 7.32 11.14
C GLY A 394 -6.57 6.27 11.08
N MET A 395 -6.30 5.02 11.48
CA MET A 395 -7.28 3.95 11.49
C MET A 395 -7.15 3.10 12.74
N TYR A 396 -8.29 2.74 13.27
CA TYR A 396 -8.47 1.76 14.34
C TYR A 396 -9.29 0.59 13.81
N SER A 397 -8.72 -0.61 13.87
CA SER A 397 -9.41 -1.89 13.72
C SER A 397 -9.44 -2.61 15.06
N ASP A 398 -10.39 -3.49 15.28
CA ASP A 398 -10.61 -4.12 16.58
C ASP A 398 -9.52 -5.13 16.98
N GLY A 399 -8.75 -5.66 16.03
CA GLY A 399 -7.57 -6.50 16.25
C GLY A 399 -7.85 -7.81 17.00
N LYS A 400 -9.01 -8.41 16.79
CA LYS A 400 -9.42 -9.65 17.43
C LYS A 400 -9.22 -10.88 16.57
N THR A 401 -9.23 -10.71 15.24
CA THR A 401 -9.20 -11.77 14.24
C THR A 401 -7.96 -11.68 13.38
N GLU A 402 -7.60 -12.79 12.73
CA GLU A 402 -6.52 -12.86 11.73
C GLU A 402 -6.68 -11.82 10.61
N VAL A 403 -5.58 -11.50 9.92
CA VAL A 403 -5.66 -10.82 8.64
C VAL A 403 -6.41 -11.70 7.65
N PHE A 404 -7.35 -11.10 6.91
CA PHE A 404 -8.10 -11.86 5.94
C PHE A 404 -7.72 -11.52 4.50
N SER A 405 -7.49 -10.25 4.20
CA SER A 405 -7.21 -9.83 2.83
C SER A 405 -5.93 -9.00 2.68
N TYR A 406 -5.70 -8.00 3.54
CA TYR A 406 -4.72 -6.97 3.22
C TYR A 406 -3.60 -6.80 4.25
N THR A 407 -3.91 -6.67 5.54
CA THR A 407 -2.92 -6.23 6.52
C THR A 407 -3.03 -6.93 7.87
N SER A 408 -1.86 -7.28 8.44
CA SER A 408 -1.75 -7.74 9.83
C SER A 408 -1.70 -6.59 10.85
N THR A 409 -1.88 -5.33 10.41
CA THR A 409 -1.87 -4.17 11.29
C THR A 409 -3.26 -3.92 11.85
N ASP A 410 -3.38 -3.75 13.17
CA ASP A 410 -4.68 -3.50 13.82
C ASP A 410 -4.97 -2.01 14.02
N ARG A 411 -3.93 -1.17 14.11
CA ARG A 411 -4.05 0.28 14.28
C ARG A 411 -2.95 0.98 13.53
N SER A 412 -3.24 2.09 12.89
CA SER A 412 -2.22 2.82 12.14
C SER A 412 -2.43 4.33 12.16
N ILE A 413 -1.32 5.03 12.02
CA ILE A 413 -1.28 6.42 11.60
C ILE A 413 -0.28 6.56 10.45
N SER A 414 -0.55 7.45 9.51
CA SER A 414 0.43 7.93 8.53
C SER A 414 0.23 9.40 8.25
N LEU A 415 1.31 10.11 8.00
CA LEU A 415 1.30 11.54 7.66
C LEU A 415 2.51 11.88 6.80
N GLY A 416 2.41 12.96 6.06
CA GLY A 416 3.53 13.39 5.24
C GLY A 416 3.23 14.61 4.40
N VAL A 417 4.21 14.93 3.59
CA VAL A 417 4.20 16.05 2.66
C VAL A 417 4.58 15.56 1.27
N LEU A 418 3.89 16.07 0.28
CA LEU A 418 4.25 15.96 -1.13
C LEU A 418 4.46 17.37 -1.68
N ALA A 419 5.63 17.60 -2.30
CA ALA A 419 5.95 18.83 -2.99
C ALA A 419 6.17 18.54 -4.48
N ASN A 420 5.60 19.34 -5.37
CA ASN A 420 5.96 19.31 -6.79
C ASN A 420 7.16 20.22 -7.08
N GLY A 421 7.80 19.99 -8.23
CA GLY A 421 9.07 20.62 -8.56
C GLY A 421 9.03 22.06 -9.04
N SER A 422 7.91 22.78 -8.88
CA SER A 422 7.79 24.18 -9.32
C SER A 422 8.84 25.09 -8.68
N ARG A 423 9.21 24.85 -7.42
CA ARG A 423 10.23 25.62 -6.68
C ARG A 423 11.65 25.50 -7.23
N TRP A 424 11.93 24.39 -7.92
CA TRP A 424 13.25 24.13 -8.54
C TRP A 424 13.17 23.98 -10.05
N GLU A 425 12.16 24.62 -10.67
CA GLU A 425 11.96 24.74 -12.12
C GLU A 425 11.73 23.41 -12.86
N ARG A 426 11.30 22.37 -12.15
CA ARG A 426 11.01 21.04 -12.67
C ARG A 426 9.59 20.62 -12.32
N LYS A 427 8.59 21.30 -12.86
CA LYS A 427 7.16 21.21 -12.48
C LYS A 427 6.58 19.78 -12.46
N LYS A 428 7.12 18.87 -13.26
CA LYS A 428 6.67 17.47 -13.34
C LYS A 428 7.39 16.53 -12.37
N ASP A 429 8.40 17.03 -11.64
CA ASP A 429 9.07 16.27 -10.58
C ASP A 429 8.26 16.34 -9.28
N SER A 430 8.51 15.39 -8.38
CA SER A 430 7.93 15.41 -7.05
C SER A 430 8.88 14.90 -5.99
N LEU A 431 8.76 15.45 -4.79
CA LEU A 431 9.46 15.03 -3.58
C LEU A 431 8.42 14.69 -2.51
N GLY A 432 8.51 13.50 -1.93
CA GLY A 432 7.67 13.09 -0.81
C GLY A 432 8.50 12.72 0.41
N ILE A 433 7.99 13.09 1.59
CA ILE A 433 8.50 12.66 2.89
C ILE A 433 7.31 12.21 3.72
N GLY A 434 7.33 10.96 4.15
CA GLY A 434 6.25 10.34 4.92
C GLY A 434 6.74 9.64 6.17
N PHE A 435 5.90 9.63 7.19
CA PHE A 435 6.05 8.83 8.39
C PHE A 435 4.78 8.02 8.62
N ALA A 436 4.95 6.73 8.94
CA ALA A 436 3.84 5.89 9.36
C ALA A 436 4.22 5.04 10.58
N ALA A 437 3.21 4.69 11.37
CA ALA A 437 3.34 3.76 12.50
C ALA A 437 2.14 2.82 12.54
N GLY A 438 2.41 1.53 12.73
CA GLY A 438 1.43 0.47 12.87
C GLY A 438 1.57 -0.26 14.20
N TRP A 439 0.46 -0.68 14.77
CA TRP A 439 0.40 -1.45 16.02
C TRP A 439 -0.52 -2.65 15.88
N ILE A 440 -0.24 -3.67 16.67
CA ILE A 440 -1.12 -4.83 16.85
C ILE A 440 -1.81 -4.77 18.22
N SER A 441 -2.94 -5.45 18.34
CA SER A 441 -3.68 -5.58 19.60
C SER A 441 -2.91 -6.44 20.62
N SER A 442 -3.26 -6.33 21.89
CA SER A 442 -2.65 -7.18 22.92
C SER A 442 -2.93 -8.67 22.73
N GLN A 443 -4.08 -9.03 22.16
CA GLN A 443 -4.42 -10.42 21.84
C GLN A 443 -3.60 -10.95 20.68
N HIS A 444 -3.44 -10.14 19.62
CA HIS A 444 -2.59 -10.43 18.48
C HIS A 444 -1.12 -10.57 18.91
N ALA A 445 -0.60 -9.62 19.69
CA ALA A 445 0.75 -9.68 20.23
C ALA A 445 1.00 -10.94 21.08
N ARG A 446 0.03 -11.32 21.94
CA ARG A 446 0.10 -12.56 22.71
C ARG A 446 0.15 -13.80 21.82
N TYR A 447 -0.68 -13.84 20.78
CA TYR A 447 -0.73 -14.93 19.81
C TYR A 447 0.63 -15.11 19.09
N LEU A 448 1.19 -14.02 18.56
CA LEU A 448 2.50 -14.03 17.90
C LEU A 448 3.64 -14.38 18.88
N ASN A 449 3.56 -13.90 20.13
CA ASN A 449 4.57 -14.23 21.16
C ASN A 449 4.56 -15.72 21.58
N MET A 450 3.46 -16.42 21.37
CA MET A 450 3.36 -17.87 21.56
C MET A 450 3.84 -18.67 20.34
N GLY A 451 4.37 -18.01 19.31
CA GLY A 451 4.86 -18.63 18.08
C GLY A 451 3.82 -18.73 16.97
N GLY A 452 2.64 -18.15 17.15
CA GLY A 452 1.61 -18.08 16.11
C GLY A 452 2.06 -17.25 14.90
N VAL A 453 1.39 -17.42 13.78
CA VAL A 453 1.63 -16.75 12.51
C VAL A 453 0.33 -16.12 12.01
N ASP A 454 0.38 -14.85 11.59
CA ASP A 454 -0.75 -14.14 11.01
C ASP A 454 -0.33 -13.41 9.72
N GLY A 455 -0.84 -13.87 8.57
CA GLY A 455 -0.41 -13.37 7.27
C GLY A 455 1.10 -13.52 7.07
N PHE A 456 1.78 -12.41 6.91
CA PHE A 456 3.21 -12.37 6.63
C PHE A 456 4.08 -12.20 7.88
N VAL A 457 3.50 -12.09 9.09
CA VAL A 457 4.21 -11.85 10.35
C VAL A 457 4.19 -13.05 11.29
N GLY A 458 5.19 -13.11 12.15
CA GLY A 458 5.35 -14.15 13.16
C GLY A 458 6.76 -14.72 13.15
N ASP A 459 7.62 -14.23 14.04
CA ASP A 459 9.04 -14.61 14.15
C ASP A 459 9.27 -15.85 15.03
N GLY A 460 8.18 -16.49 15.51
CA GLY A 460 8.21 -17.59 16.51
C GLY A 460 8.21 -17.11 17.96
N ARG A 461 8.51 -15.86 18.20
CA ARG A 461 8.34 -15.05 19.40
C ARG A 461 8.48 -13.59 19.00
N ILE A 462 7.81 -12.70 19.70
CA ILE A 462 7.99 -11.26 19.49
C ILE A 462 8.13 -10.51 20.81
N LYS A 463 8.89 -9.42 20.79
CA LYS A 463 8.80 -8.35 21.76
C LYS A 463 7.98 -7.25 21.11
N ALA A 464 6.68 -7.21 21.44
CA ALA A 464 5.75 -6.33 20.75
C ALA A 464 6.18 -4.85 20.81
N GLY A 465 6.26 -4.23 19.64
CA GLY A 465 6.59 -2.82 19.44
C GLY A 465 5.88 -2.29 18.21
N ALA A 466 5.68 -0.98 18.12
CA ALA A 466 5.12 -0.38 16.92
C ALA A 466 6.12 -0.54 15.74
N GLU A 467 5.60 -0.97 14.59
CA GLU A 467 6.36 -0.93 13.34
C GLU A 467 6.28 0.50 12.79
N HIS A 468 7.43 1.17 12.69
CA HIS A 468 7.49 2.52 12.13
C HIS A 468 8.19 2.49 10.78
N VAL A 469 7.77 3.36 9.87
CA VAL A 469 8.45 3.59 8.61
C VAL A 469 8.60 5.09 8.34
N VAL A 470 9.79 5.48 7.91
CA VAL A 470 10.05 6.75 7.22
C VAL A 470 10.30 6.40 5.77
N ASP A 471 9.59 7.06 4.85
CA ASP A 471 9.72 6.88 3.40
C ASP A 471 10.00 8.24 2.77
N ILE A 472 11.09 8.33 2.00
CA ILE A 472 11.52 9.56 1.33
C ILE A 472 11.78 9.21 -0.12
N PHE A 473 11.09 9.88 -1.04
CA PHE A 473 11.32 9.68 -2.46
C PHE A 473 11.51 11.00 -3.23
N TYR A 474 12.27 10.92 -4.31
CA TYR A 474 12.32 11.95 -5.34
C TYR A 474 12.02 11.31 -6.69
N SER A 475 10.98 11.79 -7.36
CA SER A 475 10.53 11.33 -8.67
C SER A 475 10.85 12.39 -9.73
N ALA A 476 11.80 12.08 -10.60
CA ALA A 476 12.25 12.96 -11.68
C ALA A 476 11.55 12.61 -12.98
N ASN A 477 10.88 13.57 -13.61
CA ASN A 477 10.37 13.44 -14.96
C ASN A 477 11.53 13.53 -15.97
N LEU A 478 11.55 12.61 -16.92
CA LEU A 478 12.59 12.57 -17.96
C LEU A 478 12.11 13.23 -19.24
N LEU A 479 12.87 14.23 -19.70
CA LEU A 479 12.72 14.85 -21.02
C LEU A 479 11.33 15.44 -21.31
N ASN A 480 10.56 15.78 -20.28
CA ASN A 480 9.15 16.17 -20.39
C ASN A 480 8.24 15.11 -21.03
N LEU A 481 8.70 13.87 -21.14
CA LEU A 481 7.92 12.71 -21.56
C LEU A 481 7.08 12.18 -20.37
N PRO A 482 6.04 11.37 -20.60
CA PRO A 482 5.33 10.68 -19.52
C PRO A 482 6.17 9.50 -18.99
N LEU A 483 7.37 9.80 -18.55
CA LEU A 483 8.38 8.88 -18.06
C LEU A 483 9.04 9.45 -16.81
N TRP A 484 9.01 8.70 -15.71
CA TRP A 484 9.60 9.10 -14.43
C TRP A 484 10.59 8.08 -13.92
N VAL A 485 11.67 8.58 -13.32
CA VAL A 485 12.61 7.78 -12.54
C VAL A 485 12.58 8.29 -11.10
N THR A 486 12.36 7.38 -10.18
CA THR A 486 12.25 7.70 -8.75
C THR A 486 13.39 7.02 -8.01
N ALA A 487 14.05 7.77 -7.13
CA ALA A 487 14.88 7.24 -6.06
C ALA A 487 14.05 7.26 -4.76
N ASP A 488 14.15 6.19 -3.97
CA ASP A 488 13.35 5.96 -2.77
C ASP A 488 14.25 5.44 -1.64
N TYR A 489 13.99 5.90 -0.42
CA TYR A 489 14.66 5.43 0.77
C TYR A 489 13.64 5.19 1.87
N GLN A 490 13.68 3.99 2.46
CA GLN A 490 12.82 3.60 3.56
C GLN A 490 13.64 3.15 4.76
N HIS A 491 13.28 3.65 5.93
CA HIS A 491 13.83 3.24 7.21
C HIS A 491 12.71 2.64 8.06
N ILE A 492 12.83 1.35 8.40
CA ILE A 492 11.80 0.60 9.12
C ILE A 492 12.35 0.17 10.47
N THR A 493 11.67 0.52 11.57
CA THR A 493 11.99 0.04 12.92
C THR A 493 10.96 -0.98 13.39
N ASN A 494 11.40 -1.95 14.19
CA ASN A 494 10.57 -3.04 14.70
C ASN A 494 9.81 -3.81 13.59
N PRO A 495 10.51 -4.30 12.53
CA PRO A 495 9.85 -4.99 11.43
C PRO A 495 9.01 -6.16 11.95
N GLY A 496 7.78 -6.30 11.42
CA GLY A 496 6.81 -7.31 11.88
C GLY A 496 6.34 -7.12 13.31
N PHE A 497 6.32 -5.88 13.81
CA PHE A 497 5.94 -5.50 15.18
C PHE A 497 6.89 -6.05 16.26
N ASN A 498 8.15 -6.35 15.92
CA ASN A 498 9.09 -7.03 16.81
C ASN A 498 10.28 -6.15 17.15
N ALA A 499 10.33 -5.64 18.39
CA ALA A 499 11.39 -4.77 18.90
C ALA A 499 12.76 -5.49 19.13
N ASP A 500 12.84 -6.79 18.99
CA ASP A 500 14.09 -7.56 19.01
C ASP A 500 14.79 -7.57 17.63
N ARG A 501 14.24 -6.88 16.62
CA ARG A 501 14.67 -6.90 15.23
C ARG A 501 14.70 -5.48 14.64
N GLY A 502 15.60 -5.26 13.68
CA GLY A 502 15.75 -3.96 13.01
C GLY A 502 16.72 -3.00 13.74
N PRO A 503 16.85 -1.74 13.30
CA PRO A 503 16.15 -1.18 12.13
C PRO A 503 16.63 -1.75 10.80
N VAL A 504 15.81 -1.56 9.76
CA VAL A 504 16.06 -2.02 8.39
C VAL A 504 16.09 -0.82 7.45
N ASN A 505 17.12 -0.73 6.60
CA ASN A 505 17.20 0.25 5.52
C ASN A 505 16.92 -0.42 4.18
N ILE A 506 16.09 0.22 3.36
CA ILE A 506 15.74 -0.24 2.03
C ILE A 506 15.86 0.92 1.06
N TYR A 507 16.57 0.69 -0.04
CA TYR A 507 16.72 1.65 -1.14
C TYR A 507 15.91 1.16 -2.32
N GLY A 508 15.10 2.03 -2.90
CA GLY A 508 14.22 1.77 -4.03
C GLY A 508 14.62 2.56 -5.27
N MET A 509 14.38 1.98 -6.42
CA MET A 509 14.36 2.68 -7.69
C MET A 509 13.11 2.27 -8.44
N ARG A 510 12.36 3.24 -8.94
CA ARG A 510 11.19 3.01 -9.80
C ARG A 510 11.40 3.69 -11.14
N VAL A 511 11.07 2.98 -12.21
CA VAL A 511 10.88 3.55 -13.57
C VAL A 511 9.41 3.38 -13.91
N HIS A 512 8.75 4.46 -14.26
CA HIS A 512 7.32 4.49 -14.55
C HIS A 512 7.06 5.26 -15.84
N ALA A 513 6.28 4.66 -16.74
CA ALA A 513 5.84 5.26 -17.98
C ALA A 513 4.32 5.15 -18.12
N GLU A 514 3.70 6.20 -18.64
CA GLU A 514 2.26 6.28 -18.96
C GLU A 514 2.10 6.58 -20.46
N PHE A 515 1.00 6.13 -21.06
CA PHE A 515 0.71 6.38 -22.48
C PHE A 515 -0.78 6.24 -22.79
#